data_32a945752f16f0cb4487d6a25b16e483
#
_entry.id   32a945752f16f0cb4487d6a25b16e483
#
_cell.length_a   1.000
_cell.length_b   1.000
_cell.length_c   1.000
_cell.angle_alpha   90.00
_cell.angle_beta   90.00
_cell.angle_gamma   90.00
#
_symmetry.space_group_name_H-M   'P 1'
#
loop_
_entity.id
_entity.type
_entity.pdbx_description
1 polymer ?
#
loop_
_entity_poly.entity_id
_entity_poly.type
_entity_poly.pdbx_seq_one_letter_code
_entity_poly.pdbx_strand_id
1 'polypeptide(L)'
;MANPLYQKHIISINDLSRDDLNLVLATAAKLKANPQPELLKHKVIASCFFEASTRTRLSFETSMHRLGASVVGFSDSANTSLGKKGETLADTISVISTYVDAIVMRHPQEGAARLATEFSGNVPVLNAGDGSNQHPTQTLLDLFTIQETQGRLDNLHVAMVGDLKYDRTVHSLTQALAKFDGNRFYFIAPDALAMPQYILDMLDEKGIAWSLHSSIEEVMAEVDILYMTRVQKERLDPSEYANVKAQFVLRASDLHNAKANMKVLHPLPRVDEIATDVDKTPHAWYFQQAGNGIFARQALLALVLNRDLVL
;
A
#
# COMPACT_ATOMS: atom_id res chain seq x y z
N MET A 1 6.40 -23.52 14.13
CA MET A 1 7.64 -22.77 13.79
C MET A 1 7.48 -21.35 14.29
N ALA A 2 8.54 -20.72 14.80
CA ALA A 2 8.47 -19.33 15.24
C ALA A 2 8.07 -18.43 14.06
N ASN A 3 7.24 -17.42 14.34
CA ASN A 3 6.79 -16.43 13.35
C ASN A 3 8.00 -15.62 12.82
N PRO A 4 8.30 -15.67 11.50
CA PRO A 4 9.49 -15.02 10.95
C PRO A 4 9.43 -13.48 10.97
N LEU A 5 8.23 -12.90 11.19
CA LEU A 5 8.04 -11.45 11.25
C LEU A 5 8.05 -10.90 12.68
N TYR A 6 8.20 -11.76 13.69
CA TYR A 6 8.26 -11.28 15.08
C TYR A 6 9.43 -10.31 15.29
N GLN A 7 9.11 -9.13 15.82
CA GLN A 7 10.04 -8.00 16.05
C GLN A 7 10.77 -7.48 14.80
N LYS A 8 10.31 -7.85 13.60
CA LYS A 8 10.87 -7.34 12.35
C LYS A 8 10.39 -5.92 12.06
N HIS A 9 11.29 -5.05 11.61
CA HIS A 9 10.89 -3.77 11.03
C HIS A 9 10.21 -4.01 9.68
N ILE A 10 9.16 -3.24 9.37
CA ILE A 10 8.43 -3.31 8.09
C ILE A 10 8.60 -1.97 7.38
N ILE A 11 9.64 -1.84 6.60
CA ILE A 11 10.03 -0.54 6.00
C ILE A 11 9.75 -0.50 4.51
N SER A 12 10.05 -1.56 3.77
CA SER A 12 9.87 -1.67 2.34
C SER A 12 9.20 -2.99 1.98
N ILE A 13 8.41 -3.00 0.91
CA ILE A 13 7.85 -4.24 0.36
C ILE A 13 8.96 -5.19 -0.13
N ASN A 14 10.11 -4.64 -0.49
CA ASN A 14 11.26 -5.42 -0.95
C ASN A 14 11.94 -6.20 0.18
N ASP A 15 11.76 -5.77 1.44
CA ASP A 15 12.29 -6.47 2.61
C ASP A 15 11.48 -7.74 2.96
N LEU A 16 10.33 -7.96 2.31
CA LEU A 16 9.44 -9.11 2.52
C LEU A 16 9.61 -10.14 1.40
N SER A 17 9.82 -11.40 1.77
CA SER A 17 9.83 -12.52 0.84
C SER A 17 8.40 -12.85 0.37
N ARG A 18 8.26 -13.72 -0.67
CA ARG A 18 6.96 -14.27 -1.08
C ARG A 18 6.26 -14.97 0.09
N ASP A 19 6.99 -15.72 0.90
CA ASP A 19 6.44 -16.44 2.04
C ASP A 19 5.99 -15.47 3.14
N ASP A 20 6.74 -14.39 3.40
CA ASP A 20 6.32 -13.32 4.32
C ASP A 20 5.02 -12.67 3.85
N LEU A 21 4.89 -12.35 2.55
CA LEU A 21 3.67 -11.82 1.96
C LEU A 21 2.49 -12.77 2.16
N ASN A 22 2.67 -14.05 1.80
CA ASN A 22 1.63 -15.08 1.96
C ASN A 22 1.20 -15.22 3.44
N LEU A 23 2.16 -15.17 4.38
CA LEU A 23 1.87 -15.22 5.81
C LEU A 23 1.01 -14.04 6.26
N VAL A 24 1.35 -12.82 5.84
CA VAL A 24 0.56 -11.61 6.16
C VAL A 24 -0.86 -11.73 5.60
N LEU A 25 -1.00 -12.14 4.34
CA LEU A 25 -2.31 -12.25 3.67
C LEU A 25 -3.19 -13.33 4.30
N ALA A 26 -2.61 -14.49 4.61
CA ALA A 26 -3.32 -15.57 5.30
C ALA A 26 -3.77 -15.13 6.72
N THR A 27 -2.92 -14.40 7.43
CA THR A 27 -3.23 -13.83 8.74
C THR A 27 -4.36 -12.79 8.64
N ALA A 28 -4.31 -11.92 7.63
CA ALA A 28 -5.37 -10.92 7.36
C ALA A 28 -6.73 -11.58 7.10
N ALA A 29 -6.74 -12.65 6.30
CA ALA A 29 -7.96 -13.42 6.02
C ALA A 29 -8.55 -14.05 7.28
N LYS A 30 -7.71 -14.64 8.15
CA LYS A 30 -8.15 -15.20 9.44
C LYS A 30 -8.72 -14.15 10.37
N LEU A 31 -8.06 -13.00 10.52
CA LEU A 31 -8.52 -11.88 11.36
C LEU A 31 -9.80 -11.23 10.81
N LYS A 32 -9.98 -11.23 9.49
CA LYS A 32 -11.23 -10.78 8.85
C LYS A 32 -12.39 -11.71 9.15
N ALA A 33 -12.14 -13.02 9.11
CA ALA A 33 -13.16 -14.05 9.38
C ALA A 33 -13.46 -14.22 10.87
N ASN A 34 -12.44 -14.09 11.73
CA ASN A 34 -12.54 -14.29 13.17
C ASN A 34 -11.80 -13.18 13.92
N PRO A 35 -12.48 -12.07 14.29
CA PRO A 35 -11.87 -10.96 15.01
C PRO A 35 -11.26 -11.37 16.37
N GLN A 36 -10.10 -10.80 16.68
CA GLN A 36 -9.33 -11.10 17.90
C GLN A 36 -9.14 -9.85 18.77
N PRO A 37 -10.16 -9.37 19.50
CA PRO A 37 -10.17 -8.06 20.14
C PRO A 37 -9.23 -7.94 21.37
N GLU A 38 -8.66 -9.03 21.82
CA GLU A 38 -7.73 -9.05 22.96
C GLU A 38 -6.31 -9.48 22.58
N LEU A 39 -6.03 -9.68 21.30
CA LEU A 39 -4.76 -10.24 20.81
C LEU A 39 -3.54 -9.40 21.20
N LEU A 40 -3.68 -8.08 21.22
CA LEU A 40 -2.64 -7.13 21.60
C LEU A 40 -3.00 -6.37 22.90
N LYS A 41 -3.84 -6.95 23.73
CA LYS A 41 -4.12 -6.44 25.08
C LYS A 41 -2.81 -6.26 25.83
N HIS A 42 -2.64 -5.12 26.49
CA HIS A 42 -1.42 -4.71 27.19
C HIS A 42 -0.27 -4.24 26.30
N LYS A 43 -0.43 -4.19 24.98
CA LYS A 43 0.52 -3.55 24.09
C LYS A 43 0.19 -2.06 23.91
N VAL A 44 1.22 -1.23 23.88
CA VAL A 44 1.13 0.19 23.58
C VAL A 44 1.82 0.43 22.24
N ILE A 45 1.14 1.06 21.29
CA ILE A 45 1.67 1.30 19.94
C ILE A 45 1.67 2.80 19.68
N ALA A 46 2.82 3.31 19.22
CA ALA A 46 2.94 4.70 18.82
C ALA A 46 2.41 4.91 17.38
N SER A 47 1.53 5.90 17.20
CA SER A 47 1.03 6.39 15.91
C SER A 47 1.67 7.76 15.63
N CYS A 48 2.85 7.76 14.99
CA CYS A 48 3.69 8.94 14.78
C CYS A 48 3.56 9.46 13.33
N PHE A 49 2.61 10.35 13.09
CA PHE A 49 2.41 10.95 11.78
C PHE A 49 3.05 12.33 11.73
N PHE A 50 4.27 12.40 11.17
CA PHE A 50 5.00 13.64 10.92
C PHE A 50 4.46 14.41 9.70
N GLU A 51 3.67 13.74 8.89
CA GLU A 51 2.94 14.27 7.75
C GLU A 51 1.46 13.88 7.86
N ALA A 52 0.56 14.80 7.52
CA ALA A 52 -0.89 14.56 7.60
C ALA A 52 -1.34 13.41 6.69
N SER A 53 -2.13 12.49 7.24
CA SER A 53 -2.72 11.39 6.49
C SER A 53 -4.01 10.90 7.17
N THR A 54 -5.15 11.15 6.54
CA THR A 54 -6.44 10.75 7.12
C THR A 54 -6.64 9.24 7.06
N ARG A 55 -6.60 8.63 5.88
CA ARG A 55 -6.93 7.20 5.69
C ARG A 55 -5.93 6.27 6.35
N THR A 56 -4.64 6.48 6.10
CA THR A 56 -3.58 5.61 6.65
C THR A 56 -3.58 5.64 8.17
N ARG A 57 -3.67 6.84 8.77
CA ARG A 57 -3.71 7.01 10.22
C ARG A 57 -4.92 6.32 10.82
N LEU A 58 -6.14 6.69 10.37
CA LEU A 58 -7.37 6.11 10.91
C LEU A 58 -7.40 4.59 10.75
N SER A 59 -6.92 4.06 9.62
CA SER A 59 -6.86 2.62 9.39
C SER A 59 -5.89 1.91 10.34
N PHE A 60 -4.70 2.48 10.59
CA PHE A 60 -3.76 1.90 11.58
C PHE A 60 -4.33 1.97 12.99
N GLU A 61 -4.81 3.13 13.43
CA GLU A 61 -5.36 3.30 14.77
C GLU A 61 -6.58 2.40 14.99
N THR A 62 -7.48 2.29 14.00
CA THR A 62 -8.60 1.33 14.03
C THR A 62 -8.09 -0.11 14.14
N SER A 63 -7.03 -0.47 13.42
CA SER A 63 -6.44 -1.82 13.47
C SER A 63 -5.88 -2.13 14.86
N MET A 64 -5.18 -1.16 15.47
CA MET A 64 -4.65 -1.27 16.84
C MET A 64 -5.77 -1.49 17.85
N HIS A 65 -6.81 -0.64 17.81
CA HIS A 65 -7.95 -0.76 18.72
C HIS A 65 -8.74 -2.06 18.55
N ARG A 66 -8.94 -2.52 17.31
CA ARG A 66 -9.62 -3.80 17.04
C ARG A 66 -8.84 -5.02 17.53
N LEU A 67 -7.55 -4.89 17.77
CA LEU A 67 -6.71 -5.93 18.38
C LEU A 67 -6.56 -5.75 19.89
N GLY A 68 -7.16 -4.70 20.48
CA GLY A 68 -7.13 -4.42 21.91
C GLY A 68 -5.90 -3.64 22.38
N ALA A 69 -5.07 -3.11 21.48
CA ALA A 69 -3.90 -2.32 21.85
C ALA A 69 -4.28 -0.90 22.29
N SER A 70 -3.43 -0.32 23.15
CA SER A 70 -3.46 1.10 23.47
C SER A 70 -2.68 1.91 22.43
N VAL A 71 -3.17 3.11 22.10
CA VAL A 71 -2.57 3.97 21.08
C VAL A 71 -2.13 5.28 21.69
N VAL A 72 -0.88 5.67 21.43
CA VAL A 72 -0.34 7.00 21.77
C VAL A 72 0.29 7.59 20.52
N GLY A 73 0.35 8.91 20.38
CA GLY A 73 1.00 9.51 19.23
C GLY A 73 0.52 10.90 18.87
N PHE A 74 0.83 11.31 17.65
CA PHE A 74 0.50 12.63 17.10
C PHE A 74 0.20 12.53 15.60
N SER A 75 -0.51 13.54 15.08
CA SER A 75 -0.96 13.58 13.67
C SER A 75 -0.24 14.61 12.80
N ASP A 76 0.62 15.40 13.41
CA ASP A 76 1.32 16.50 12.77
C ASP A 76 2.59 16.81 13.58
N SER A 77 3.72 16.98 12.90
CA SER A 77 5.00 17.35 13.52
C SER A 77 5.06 18.78 14.02
N ALA A 78 4.24 19.69 13.48
CA ALA A 78 4.28 21.12 13.80
C ALA A 78 4.10 21.43 15.29
N ASN A 79 3.42 20.52 16.03
CA ASN A 79 3.17 20.65 17.45
C ASN A 79 4.04 19.73 18.33
N THR A 80 5.05 19.09 17.76
CA THR A 80 6.01 18.25 18.47
C THR A 80 7.30 19.02 18.84
N SER A 81 8.15 18.44 19.69
CA SER A 81 9.46 18.99 20.01
C SER A 81 10.36 19.08 18.77
N LEU A 82 10.26 18.14 17.84
CA LEU A 82 10.95 18.16 16.55
C LEU A 82 10.56 19.41 15.76
N GLY A 83 9.27 19.68 15.60
CA GLY A 83 8.80 20.84 14.83
C GLY A 83 9.03 22.20 15.51
N LYS A 84 8.93 22.26 16.86
CA LYS A 84 9.00 23.53 17.61
C LYS A 84 10.34 23.85 18.23
N LYS A 85 11.14 22.84 18.58
CA LYS A 85 12.36 23.00 19.38
C LYS A 85 13.63 22.54 18.67
N GLY A 86 13.52 21.99 17.45
CA GLY A 86 14.67 21.49 16.69
C GLY A 86 15.23 20.15 17.22
N GLU A 87 14.40 19.35 17.90
CA GLU A 87 14.76 17.97 18.27
C GLU A 87 15.04 17.14 17.01
N THR A 88 16.02 16.23 17.06
CA THR A 88 16.31 15.35 15.93
C THR A 88 15.31 14.21 15.84
N LEU A 89 15.14 13.65 14.64
CA LEU A 89 14.32 12.41 14.47
C LEU A 89 14.91 11.27 15.30
N ALA A 90 16.24 11.16 15.37
CA ALA A 90 16.96 10.17 16.16
C ALA A 90 16.58 10.24 17.65
N ASP A 91 16.63 11.43 18.25
CA ASP A 91 16.26 11.63 19.65
C ASP A 91 14.78 11.34 19.89
N THR A 92 13.90 11.85 18.99
CA THR A 92 12.46 11.60 19.05
C THR A 92 12.16 10.11 19.05
N ILE A 93 12.75 9.32 18.15
CA ILE A 93 12.54 7.88 18.06
C ILE A 93 13.12 7.15 19.28
N SER A 94 14.34 7.53 19.71
CA SER A 94 14.98 6.95 20.90
C SER A 94 14.11 7.13 22.14
N VAL A 95 13.51 8.29 22.33
CA VAL A 95 12.60 8.55 23.47
C VAL A 95 11.30 7.76 23.33
N ILE A 96 10.63 7.81 22.16
CA ILE A 96 9.35 7.11 21.95
C ILE A 96 9.52 5.60 22.14
N SER A 97 10.64 5.02 21.71
CA SER A 97 10.91 3.58 21.84
C SER A 97 11.00 3.11 23.30
N THR A 98 11.23 4.01 24.26
CA THR A 98 11.18 3.67 25.68
C THR A 98 9.75 3.55 26.24
N TYR A 99 8.73 3.99 25.50
CA TYR A 99 7.34 4.06 25.96
C TYR A 99 6.45 2.98 25.33
N VAL A 100 6.85 2.36 24.21
CA VAL A 100 5.94 1.60 23.38
C VAL A 100 6.51 0.26 22.92
N ASP A 101 5.63 -0.64 22.49
CA ASP A 101 5.99 -1.97 21.97
C ASP A 101 6.21 -1.96 20.43
N ALA A 102 5.68 -0.98 19.72
CA ALA A 102 5.90 -0.77 18.28
C ALA A 102 5.68 0.70 17.89
N ILE A 103 6.32 1.13 16.81
CA ILE A 103 6.19 2.46 16.23
C ILE A 103 5.65 2.35 14.82
N VAL A 104 4.47 2.92 14.57
CA VAL A 104 3.97 3.18 13.22
C VAL A 104 4.28 4.63 12.89
N MET A 105 5.05 4.86 11.82
CA MET A 105 5.45 6.22 11.47
C MET A 105 5.18 6.55 9.99
N ARG A 106 4.75 7.78 9.76
CA ARG A 106 4.68 8.41 8.44
C ARG A 106 5.50 9.68 8.44
N HIS A 107 6.35 9.87 7.44
CA HIS A 107 7.28 11.00 7.36
C HIS A 107 7.34 11.58 5.94
N PRO A 108 7.48 12.92 5.76
CA PRO A 108 7.60 13.53 4.43
C PRO A 108 8.92 13.23 3.72
N GLN A 109 9.99 12.92 4.47
CA GLN A 109 11.30 12.63 3.90
C GLN A 109 11.48 11.15 3.60
N GLU A 110 12.01 10.86 2.42
CA GLU A 110 12.41 9.52 2.00
C GLU A 110 13.50 8.96 2.91
N GLY A 111 13.41 7.68 3.25
CA GLY A 111 14.37 7.00 4.10
C GLY A 111 14.21 7.26 5.61
N ALA A 112 13.33 8.18 6.03
CA ALA A 112 13.14 8.50 7.45
C ALA A 112 12.70 7.27 8.27
N ALA A 113 11.85 6.40 7.72
CA ALA A 113 11.44 5.18 8.39
C ALA A 113 12.62 4.17 8.52
N ARG A 114 13.51 4.11 7.54
CA ARG A 114 14.74 3.29 7.61
C ARG A 114 15.70 3.84 8.67
N LEU A 115 15.92 5.16 8.67
CA LEU A 115 16.74 5.80 9.69
C LEU A 115 16.20 5.56 11.11
N ALA A 116 14.89 5.61 11.29
CA ALA A 116 14.26 5.35 12.60
C ALA A 116 14.60 3.97 13.17
N THR A 117 14.83 2.96 12.34
CA THR A 117 15.21 1.62 12.82
C THR A 117 16.55 1.59 13.53
N GLU A 118 17.46 2.52 13.23
CA GLU A 118 18.77 2.62 13.86
C GLU A 118 18.69 3.14 15.31
N PHE A 119 17.60 3.85 15.65
CA PHE A 119 17.41 4.51 16.95
C PHE A 119 16.26 3.92 17.77
N SER A 120 15.50 2.97 17.23
CA SER A 120 14.36 2.36 17.94
C SER A 120 14.74 1.20 18.87
N GLY A 121 16.02 0.81 18.92
CA GLY A 121 16.49 -0.33 19.71
C GLY A 121 15.82 -1.63 19.26
N ASN A 122 15.13 -2.30 20.15
CA ASN A 122 14.38 -3.54 19.85
C ASN A 122 12.90 -3.29 19.50
N VAL A 123 12.48 -2.03 19.39
CA VAL A 123 11.08 -1.69 19.09
C VAL A 123 10.89 -1.70 17.58
N PRO A 124 10.01 -2.54 17.02
CA PRO A 124 9.79 -2.61 15.61
C PRO A 124 9.15 -1.32 15.07
N VAL A 125 9.64 -0.89 13.91
CA VAL A 125 9.15 0.27 13.14
C VAL A 125 8.37 -0.23 11.94
N LEU A 126 7.14 0.27 11.77
CA LEU A 126 6.28 0.02 10.62
C LEU A 126 6.14 1.31 9.81
N ASN A 127 6.55 1.26 8.55
CA ASN A 127 6.47 2.40 7.64
C ASN A 127 5.03 2.60 7.13
N ALA A 128 4.40 3.70 7.52
CA ALA A 128 3.09 4.14 7.05
C ALA A 128 3.17 5.12 5.85
N GLY A 129 4.34 5.24 5.24
CA GLY A 129 4.69 6.07 4.10
C GLY A 129 5.82 7.05 4.40
N ASP A 130 6.87 7.06 3.57
CA ASP A 130 8.01 7.94 3.68
C ASP A 130 8.28 8.67 2.35
N GLY A 131 7.80 9.88 2.25
CA GLY A 131 7.90 10.71 1.03
C GLY A 131 7.35 10.03 -0.22
N SER A 132 8.09 10.03 -1.31
CA SER A 132 7.77 9.31 -2.55
C SER A 132 8.39 7.90 -2.62
N ASN A 133 9.04 7.43 -1.57
CA ASN A 133 9.79 6.17 -1.56
C ASN A 133 8.88 4.94 -1.42
N GLN A 134 8.40 4.63 -0.20
CA GLN A 134 7.69 3.38 0.09
C GLN A 134 6.39 3.59 0.86
N HIS A 135 5.42 2.70 0.61
CA HIS A 135 4.20 2.57 1.41
C HIS A 135 3.80 1.09 1.50
N PRO A 136 4.58 0.26 2.23
CA PRO A 136 4.44 -1.20 2.18
C PRO A 136 3.06 -1.68 2.56
N THR A 137 2.36 -1.00 3.47
CA THR A 137 1.00 -1.41 3.88
C THR A 137 -0.07 -1.12 2.84
N GLN A 138 0.18 -0.17 1.91
CA GLN A 138 -0.69 -0.01 0.74
C GLN A 138 -0.56 -1.22 -0.17
N THR A 139 0.66 -1.63 -0.49
CA THR A 139 0.89 -2.83 -1.30
C THR A 139 0.26 -4.09 -0.67
N LEU A 140 0.37 -4.25 0.64
CA LEU A 140 -0.22 -5.40 1.35
C LEU A 140 -1.74 -5.42 1.27
N LEU A 141 -2.41 -4.27 1.42
CA LEU A 141 -3.86 -4.23 1.27
C LEU A 141 -4.31 -4.44 -0.18
N ASP A 142 -3.51 -3.99 -1.15
CA ASP A 142 -3.73 -4.24 -2.56
C ASP A 142 -3.63 -5.73 -2.87
N LEU A 143 -2.55 -6.39 -2.44
CA LEU A 143 -2.38 -7.86 -2.59
C LEU A 143 -3.50 -8.64 -1.90
N PHE A 144 -3.90 -8.23 -0.69
CA PHE A 144 -5.00 -8.88 0.02
C PHE A 144 -6.32 -8.75 -0.75
N THR A 145 -6.59 -7.59 -1.33
CA THR A 145 -7.78 -7.35 -2.15
C THR A 145 -7.74 -8.17 -3.45
N ILE A 146 -6.57 -8.25 -4.10
CA ILE A 146 -6.39 -9.05 -5.30
C ILE A 146 -6.62 -10.54 -4.97
N GLN A 147 -6.02 -11.05 -3.91
CA GLN A 147 -6.21 -12.43 -3.48
C GLN A 147 -7.67 -12.74 -3.12
N GLU A 148 -8.34 -11.82 -2.43
CA GLU A 148 -9.75 -11.97 -2.04
C GLU A 148 -10.67 -12.02 -3.27
N THR A 149 -10.40 -11.20 -4.28
CA THR A 149 -11.26 -11.09 -5.47
C THR A 149 -10.94 -12.08 -6.58
N GLN A 150 -9.67 -12.50 -6.70
CA GLN A 150 -9.21 -13.41 -7.75
C GLN A 150 -8.92 -14.83 -7.26
N GLY A 151 -8.84 -15.03 -5.93
CA GLY A 151 -8.50 -16.32 -5.32
C GLY A 151 -7.04 -16.73 -5.47
N ARG A 152 -6.20 -15.88 -6.09
CA ARG A 152 -4.79 -16.14 -6.43
C ARG A 152 -3.99 -14.85 -6.56
N LEU A 153 -2.66 -14.98 -6.54
CA LEU A 153 -1.70 -13.92 -6.89
C LEU A 153 -0.79 -14.33 -8.05
N ASP A 154 -0.85 -15.58 -8.46
CA ASP A 154 -0.16 -16.12 -9.63
C ASP A 154 -1.05 -16.06 -10.88
N ASN A 155 -0.43 -16.00 -12.07
CA ASN A 155 -1.11 -16.03 -13.37
C ASN A 155 -2.19 -14.94 -13.53
N LEU A 156 -1.89 -13.74 -13.07
CA LEU A 156 -2.76 -12.59 -13.18
C LEU A 156 -2.37 -11.71 -14.38
N HIS A 157 -3.37 -11.13 -15.01
CA HIS A 157 -3.24 -10.06 -15.98
C HIS A 157 -3.59 -8.73 -15.29
N VAL A 158 -2.58 -7.87 -15.10
CA VAL A 158 -2.71 -6.65 -14.28
C VAL A 158 -2.39 -5.42 -15.13
N ALA A 159 -3.38 -4.55 -15.30
CA ALA A 159 -3.19 -3.25 -15.94
C ALA A 159 -2.95 -2.18 -14.88
N MET A 160 -1.91 -1.37 -15.09
CA MET A 160 -1.58 -0.18 -14.31
C MET A 160 -1.83 1.05 -15.16
N VAL A 161 -2.65 1.99 -14.69
CA VAL A 161 -3.15 3.10 -15.52
C VAL A 161 -2.94 4.44 -14.84
N GLY A 162 -2.44 5.43 -15.58
CA GLY A 162 -2.35 6.82 -15.17
C GLY A 162 -0.92 7.32 -14.94
N ASP A 163 -0.59 7.78 -13.73
CA ASP A 163 0.75 8.24 -13.37
C ASP A 163 1.62 7.05 -12.93
N LEU A 164 2.30 6.42 -13.88
CA LEU A 164 3.17 5.29 -13.57
C LEU A 164 4.60 5.72 -13.21
N LYS A 165 4.95 6.99 -13.45
CA LYS A 165 6.29 7.52 -13.21
C LYS A 165 6.52 7.91 -11.76
N TYR A 166 5.54 8.57 -11.14
CA TYR A 166 5.70 9.17 -9.83
C TYR A 166 4.87 8.49 -8.74
N ASP A 167 3.94 7.62 -9.11
CA ASP A 167 3.11 6.92 -8.13
C ASP A 167 3.85 5.70 -7.57
N ARG A 168 4.39 5.85 -6.35
CA ARG A 168 5.09 4.77 -5.63
C ARG A 168 4.24 3.50 -5.43
N THR A 169 2.90 3.62 -5.46
CA THR A 169 2.02 2.45 -5.21
C THR A 169 2.08 1.46 -6.36
N VAL A 170 2.14 1.94 -7.60
CA VAL A 170 2.27 1.05 -8.77
C VAL A 170 3.65 0.40 -8.82
N HIS A 171 4.72 1.11 -8.43
CA HIS A 171 6.07 0.54 -8.37
C HIS A 171 6.11 -0.60 -7.34
N SER A 172 5.66 -0.33 -6.11
CA SER A 172 5.68 -1.31 -5.02
C SER A 172 4.77 -2.51 -5.32
N LEU A 173 3.59 -2.29 -5.93
CA LEU A 173 2.68 -3.37 -6.29
C LEU A 173 3.26 -4.23 -7.42
N THR A 174 3.88 -3.61 -8.45
CA THR A 174 4.56 -4.35 -9.51
C THR A 174 5.69 -5.20 -8.95
N GLN A 175 6.54 -4.64 -8.08
CA GLN A 175 7.62 -5.36 -7.41
C GLN A 175 7.12 -6.53 -6.54
N ALA A 176 6.01 -6.34 -5.85
CA ALA A 176 5.42 -7.38 -5.02
C ALA A 176 4.81 -8.52 -5.86
N LEU A 177 4.04 -8.19 -6.89
CA LEU A 177 3.45 -9.16 -7.81
C LEU A 177 4.50 -9.88 -8.65
N ALA A 178 5.66 -9.26 -8.90
CA ALA A 178 6.82 -9.89 -9.55
C ALA A 178 7.50 -11.00 -8.70
N LYS A 179 7.04 -11.23 -7.46
CA LYS A 179 7.44 -12.37 -6.62
C LYS A 179 6.55 -13.60 -6.82
N PHE A 180 5.47 -13.47 -7.60
CA PHE A 180 4.51 -14.51 -7.91
C PHE A 180 4.63 -14.91 -9.40
N ASP A 181 4.32 -16.16 -9.71
CA ASP A 181 4.63 -16.72 -11.02
C ASP A 181 3.54 -16.44 -12.06
N GLY A 182 3.94 -16.31 -13.33
CA GLY A 182 3.03 -16.25 -14.47
C GLY A 182 2.22 -14.95 -14.60
N ASN A 183 2.55 -13.90 -13.85
CA ASN A 183 1.89 -12.61 -13.94
C ASN A 183 2.31 -11.86 -15.21
N ARG A 184 1.38 -11.10 -15.80
CA ARG A 184 1.60 -10.24 -16.94
C ARG A 184 1.13 -8.83 -16.63
N PHE A 185 1.95 -7.83 -17.01
CA PHE A 185 1.65 -6.42 -16.77
C PHE A 185 1.33 -5.68 -18.06
N TYR A 186 0.35 -4.78 -17.99
CA TYR A 186 -0.06 -3.86 -19.04
C TYR A 186 0.08 -2.44 -18.48
N PHE A 187 0.98 -1.64 -19.04
CA PHE A 187 1.23 -0.28 -18.58
C PHE A 187 0.57 0.71 -19.53
N ILE A 188 -0.34 1.50 -19.01
CA ILE A 188 -1.17 2.43 -19.78
C ILE A 188 -0.97 3.82 -19.19
N ALA A 189 -0.14 4.62 -19.85
CA ALA A 189 0.21 5.96 -19.40
C ALA A 189 0.60 6.84 -20.59
N PRO A 190 0.50 8.18 -20.45
CA PRO A 190 1.16 9.08 -21.37
C PRO A 190 2.68 8.88 -21.33
N ASP A 191 3.39 9.19 -22.41
CA ASP A 191 4.85 9.06 -22.48
C ASP A 191 5.57 9.78 -21.34
N ALA A 192 5.11 10.97 -20.96
CA ALA A 192 5.67 11.75 -19.86
C ALA A 192 5.53 11.10 -18.47
N LEU A 193 4.56 10.18 -18.32
CA LEU A 193 4.22 9.47 -17.08
C LEU A 193 4.42 7.95 -17.19
N ALA A 194 5.19 7.51 -18.18
CA ALA A 194 5.49 6.09 -18.39
C ALA A 194 6.19 5.45 -17.19
N MET A 195 6.03 4.12 -17.08
CA MET A 195 6.71 3.32 -16.05
C MET A 195 8.22 3.53 -16.12
N PRO A 196 8.89 3.79 -14.98
CA PRO A 196 10.33 3.98 -14.96
C PRO A 196 11.12 2.75 -15.45
N GLN A 197 12.21 3.01 -16.18
CA GLN A 197 13.02 1.96 -16.79
C GLN A 197 13.50 0.90 -15.79
N TYR A 198 13.86 1.29 -14.56
CA TYR A 198 14.34 0.32 -13.55
C TYR A 198 13.29 -0.72 -13.14
N ILE A 199 11.98 -0.41 -13.29
CA ILE A 199 10.90 -1.39 -13.07
C ILE A 199 10.81 -2.34 -14.27
N LEU A 200 10.92 -1.80 -15.49
CA LEU A 200 10.90 -2.61 -16.71
C LEU A 200 12.10 -3.56 -16.77
N ASP A 201 13.29 -3.07 -16.45
CA ASP A 201 14.51 -3.87 -16.36
C ASP A 201 14.36 -5.00 -15.35
N MET A 202 13.80 -4.74 -14.19
CA MET A 202 13.52 -5.77 -13.17
C MET A 202 12.54 -6.84 -13.67
N LEU A 203 11.52 -6.46 -14.45
CA LEU A 203 10.60 -7.43 -15.06
C LEU A 203 11.30 -8.28 -16.12
N ASP A 204 12.13 -7.65 -16.97
CA ASP A 204 12.92 -8.33 -17.99
C ASP A 204 13.91 -9.32 -17.38
N GLU A 205 14.65 -8.92 -16.33
CA GLU A 205 15.58 -9.79 -15.60
C GLU A 205 14.89 -11.02 -15.00
N LYS A 206 13.62 -10.88 -14.62
CA LYS A 206 12.80 -11.98 -14.07
C LYS A 206 12.05 -12.77 -15.14
N GLY A 207 12.13 -12.37 -16.40
CA GLY A 207 11.38 -12.99 -17.50
C GLY A 207 9.86 -12.83 -17.38
N ILE A 208 9.39 -11.73 -16.75
CA ILE A 208 7.98 -11.45 -16.55
C ILE A 208 7.46 -10.63 -17.75
N ALA A 209 6.39 -11.10 -18.36
CA ALA A 209 5.82 -10.46 -19.54
C ALA A 209 5.17 -9.12 -19.20
N TRP A 210 5.47 -8.09 -19.98
CA TRP A 210 4.84 -6.78 -19.89
C TRP A 210 4.67 -6.15 -21.28
N SER A 211 3.79 -5.15 -21.38
CA SER A 211 3.57 -4.38 -22.62
C SER A 211 3.09 -2.96 -22.31
N LEU A 212 3.37 -2.02 -23.22
CA LEU A 212 2.90 -0.64 -23.17
C LEU A 212 1.66 -0.49 -24.05
N HIS A 213 0.70 0.29 -23.60
CA HIS A 213 -0.55 0.54 -24.29
C HIS A 213 -0.94 2.01 -24.23
N SER A 214 -1.68 2.47 -25.23
CA SER A 214 -2.15 3.85 -25.34
C SER A 214 -3.54 4.07 -24.72
N SER A 215 -4.33 3.00 -24.56
CA SER A 215 -5.68 3.08 -24.00
C SER A 215 -6.04 1.84 -23.16
N ILE A 216 -7.01 2.03 -22.27
CA ILE A 216 -7.57 0.94 -21.42
C ILE A 216 -8.34 -0.07 -22.29
N GLU A 217 -8.97 0.40 -23.35
CA GLU A 217 -9.79 -0.42 -24.26
C GLU A 217 -9.00 -1.58 -24.87
N GLU A 218 -7.73 -1.34 -25.22
CA GLU A 218 -6.84 -2.35 -25.81
C GLU A 218 -6.68 -3.61 -24.99
N VAL A 219 -6.81 -3.51 -23.66
CA VAL A 219 -6.52 -4.61 -22.72
C VAL A 219 -7.73 -5.05 -21.88
N MET A 220 -8.86 -4.33 -21.97
CA MET A 220 -10.02 -4.54 -21.11
C MET A 220 -10.52 -5.98 -21.08
N ALA A 221 -10.52 -6.68 -22.21
CA ALA A 221 -10.97 -8.06 -22.30
C ALA A 221 -9.98 -9.10 -21.68
N GLU A 222 -8.75 -8.69 -21.43
CA GLU A 222 -7.67 -9.59 -20.97
C GLU A 222 -7.39 -9.48 -19.48
N VAL A 223 -7.61 -8.30 -18.89
CA VAL A 223 -7.13 -8.02 -17.52
C VAL A 223 -8.05 -8.61 -16.44
N ASP A 224 -7.43 -9.03 -15.35
CA ASP A 224 -8.10 -9.46 -14.12
C ASP A 224 -8.19 -8.30 -13.12
N ILE A 225 -7.17 -7.42 -13.14
CA ILE A 225 -7.08 -6.23 -12.29
C ILE A 225 -6.79 -5.00 -13.14
N LEU A 226 -7.61 -3.98 -12.98
CA LEU A 226 -7.40 -2.64 -13.52
C LEU A 226 -7.07 -1.71 -12.35
N TYR A 227 -5.78 -1.40 -12.18
CA TYR A 227 -5.29 -0.52 -11.11
C TYR A 227 -5.14 0.90 -11.63
N MET A 228 -6.07 1.76 -11.22
CA MET A 228 -6.10 3.16 -11.61
C MET A 228 -5.31 4.02 -10.63
N THR A 229 -4.60 5.02 -11.13
CA THR A 229 -3.90 6.01 -10.30
C THR A 229 -4.32 7.42 -10.65
N ARG A 230 -4.18 8.32 -9.68
CA ARG A 230 -4.41 9.74 -9.86
C ARG A 230 -3.24 10.36 -10.64
N VAL A 231 -3.54 11.08 -11.72
CA VAL A 231 -2.55 11.95 -12.35
C VAL A 231 -2.26 13.15 -11.44
N GLN A 232 -1.01 13.30 -11.01
CA GLN A 232 -0.62 14.35 -10.08
C GLN A 232 -0.46 15.69 -10.81
N LYS A 233 -1.49 16.54 -10.72
CA LYS A 233 -1.55 17.86 -11.34
C LYS A 233 -0.32 18.72 -11.02
N GLU A 234 0.15 18.63 -9.79
CA GLU A 234 1.29 19.36 -9.24
C GLU A 234 2.64 19.02 -9.90
N ARG A 235 2.69 17.97 -10.73
CA ARG A 235 3.91 17.47 -11.39
C ARG A 235 3.94 17.65 -12.91
N LEU A 236 2.86 18.17 -13.50
CA LEU A 236 2.71 18.39 -14.93
C LEU A 236 2.47 19.87 -15.25
N ASP A 237 2.87 20.28 -16.46
CA ASP A 237 2.45 21.57 -16.99
C ASP A 237 0.92 21.64 -17.13
N PRO A 238 0.25 22.77 -16.85
CA PRO A 238 -1.20 22.89 -16.97
C PRO A 238 -1.79 22.44 -18.31
N SER A 239 -1.06 22.67 -19.42
CA SER A 239 -1.46 22.24 -20.76
C SER A 239 -1.34 20.72 -20.95
N GLU A 240 -0.28 20.12 -20.43
CA GLU A 240 -0.08 18.66 -20.44
C GLU A 240 -1.11 17.96 -19.56
N TYR A 241 -1.37 18.51 -18.34
CA TYR A 241 -2.38 17.95 -17.45
C TYR A 241 -3.77 17.91 -18.08
N ALA A 242 -4.19 18.95 -18.78
CA ALA A 242 -5.52 19.00 -19.42
C ALA A 242 -5.67 17.90 -20.50
N ASN A 243 -4.62 17.64 -21.28
CA ASN A 243 -4.61 16.61 -22.30
C ASN A 243 -4.62 15.19 -21.70
N VAL A 244 -3.78 14.97 -20.70
CA VAL A 244 -3.66 13.68 -20.00
C VAL A 244 -4.95 13.35 -19.23
N LYS A 245 -5.54 14.32 -18.53
CA LYS A 245 -6.78 14.15 -17.78
C LYS A 245 -7.93 13.62 -18.63
N ALA A 246 -8.09 14.14 -19.86
CA ALA A 246 -9.18 13.73 -20.74
C ALA A 246 -9.04 12.29 -21.27
N GLN A 247 -7.82 11.77 -21.36
CA GLN A 247 -7.52 10.48 -21.97
C GLN A 247 -7.75 9.28 -21.04
N PHE A 248 -7.67 9.48 -19.70
CA PHE A 248 -7.62 8.37 -18.74
C PHE A 248 -8.76 8.39 -17.71
N VAL A 249 -9.95 8.87 -18.11
CA VAL A 249 -11.14 8.79 -17.27
C VAL A 249 -11.88 7.48 -17.55
N LEU A 250 -11.87 6.59 -16.57
CA LEU A 250 -12.64 5.34 -16.61
C LEU A 250 -14.13 5.63 -16.38
N ARG A 251 -15.00 5.13 -17.26
CA ARG A 251 -16.45 5.21 -17.19
C ARG A 251 -17.07 3.81 -17.15
N ALA A 252 -18.32 3.71 -16.70
CA ALA A 252 -19.03 2.44 -16.69
C ALA A 252 -19.19 1.85 -18.12
N SER A 253 -19.31 2.71 -19.15
CA SER A 253 -19.35 2.26 -20.55
C SER A 253 -18.10 1.54 -21.03
N ASP A 254 -16.93 1.86 -20.45
CA ASP A 254 -15.66 1.30 -20.87
C ASP A 254 -15.47 -0.15 -20.38
N LEU A 255 -16.31 -0.56 -19.43
CA LEU A 255 -16.26 -1.89 -18.79
C LEU A 255 -17.07 -2.97 -19.53
N HIS A 256 -17.67 -2.65 -20.67
CA HIS A 256 -18.59 -3.55 -21.39
C HIS A 256 -17.95 -4.87 -21.84
N ASN A 257 -16.64 -4.89 -22.11
CA ASN A 257 -15.88 -6.07 -22.52
C ASN A 257 -15.04 -6.67 -21.37
N ALA A 258 -15.18 -6.16 -20.15
CA ALA A 258 -14.40 -6.64 -19.01
C ALA A 258 -14.79 -8.08 -18.63
N LYS A 259 -13.81 -8.86 -18.19
CA LYS A 259 -14.07 -10.18 -17.59
C LYS A 259 -15.00 -10.02 -16.37
N ALA A 260 -15.89 -10.95 -16.15
CA ALA A 260 -16.83 -10.92 -15.01
C ALA A 260 -16.14 -10.82 -13.64
N ASN A 261 -14.95 -11.40 -13.50
CA ASN A 261 -14.14 -11.36 -12.29
C ASN A 261 -13.24 -10.12 -12.20
N MET A 262 -13.07 -9.35 -13.26
CA MET A 262 -12.19 -8.18 -13.28
C MET A 262 -12.61 -7.17 -12.20
N LYS A 263 -11.61 -6.61 -11.49
CA LYS A 263 -11.82 -5.56 -10.49
C LYS A 263 -11.02 -4.32 -10.79
N VAL A 264 -11.67 -3.18 -10.59
CA VAL A 264 -11.07 -1.85 -10.61
C VAL A 264 -10.60 -1.50 -9.21
N LEU A 265 -9.30 -1.27 -9.06
CA LEU A 265 -8.65 -0.87 -7.82
C LEU A 265 -8.10 0.56 -7.95
N HIS A 266 -7.93 1.23 -6.82
CA HIS A 266 -7.37 2.59 -6.75
C HIS A 266 -6.86 2.86 -5.32
N PRO A 267 -5.65 3.42 -5.14
CA PRO A 267 -5.09 3.68 -3.81
C PRO A 267 -5.79 4.82 -3.06
N LEU A 268 -6.63 5.58 -3.74
CA LEU A 268 -7.34 6.76 -3.24
C LEU A 268 -6.37 7.87 -2.73
N PRO A 269 -6.76 9.17 -2.79
CA PRO A 269 -8.07 9.65 -3.25
C PRO A 269 -8.19 9.64 -4.77
N ARG A 270 -9.34 9.28 -5.29
CA ARG A 270 -9.67 9.59 -6.69
C ARG A 270 -10.16 11.04 -6.81
N VAL A 271 -9.95 11.63 -7.97
CA VAL A 271 -10.47 12.96 -8.30
C VAL A 271 -11.36 12.86 -9.54
N ASP A 272 -10.77 12.74 -10.72
CA ASP A 272 -11.49 12.74 -11.99
C ASP A 272 -11.27 11.45 -12.81
N GLU A 273 -10.26 10.65 -12.47
CA GLU A 273 -9.81 9.49 -13.24
C GLU A 273 -10.76 8.29 -13.21
N ILE A 274 -11.69 8.26 -12.28
CA ILE A 274 -12.80 7.28 -12.26
C ILE A 274 -14.11 8.03 -12.09
N ALA A 275 -14.97 7.96 -13.10
CA ALA A 275 -16.30 8.55 -13.05
C ALA A 275 -17.20 7.85 -12.01
N THR A 276 -18.13 8.58 -11.42
CA THR A 276 -18.98 8.06 -10.34
C THR A 276 -20.00 6.99 -10.79
N ASP A 277 -20.23 6.86 -12.09
CA ASP A 277 -21.07 5.80 -12.64
C ASP A 277 -20.44 4.41 -12.49
N VAL A 278 -19.10 4.33 -12.45
CA VAL A 278 -18.34 3.09 -12.19
C VAL A 278 -18.67 2.52 -10.80
N ASP A 279 -18.98 3.35 -9.79
CA ASP A 279 -19.26 2.93 -8.40
C ASP A 279 -20.42 1.93 -8.31
N LYS A 280 -21.33 1.96 -9.28
CA LYS A 280 -22.51 1.08 -9.32
C LYS A 280 -22.26 -0.22 -10.06
N THR A 281 -21.08 -0.40 -10.63
CA THR A 281 -20.73 -1.61 -11.38
C THR A 281 -20.19 -2.70 -10.44
N PRO A 282 -20.29 -3.99 -10.80
CA PRO A 282 -19.71 -5.09 -10.03
C PRO A 282 -18.16 -5.10 -10.06
N HIS A 283 -17.58 -4.25 -10.88
CA HIS A 283 -16.13 -4.13 -11.05
C HIS A 283 -15.49 -3.16 -10.05
N ALA A 284 -16.21 -2.15 -9.55
CA ALA A 284 -15.71 -1.18 -8.58
C ALA A 284 -15.37 -1.87 -7.24
N TRP A 285 -14.09 -1.84 -6.84
CA TRP A 285 -13.63 -2.49 -5.60
C TRP A 285 -12.72 -1.60 -4.74
N TYR A 286 -12.44 -0.38 -5.13
CA TYR A 286 -11.51 0.55 -4.47
C TYR A 286 -11.93 0.96 -3.05
N PHE A 287 -13.23 0.98 -2.72
CA PHE A 287 -13.67 1.25 -1.35
C PHE A 287 -13.50 0.03 -0.45
N GLN A 288 -13.80 -1.16 -0.95
CA GLN A 288 -13.54 -2.43 -0.26
C GLN A 288 -12.03 -2.65 -0.08
N GLN A 289 -11.23 -2.30 -1.11
CA GLN A 289 -9.76 -2.27 -1.05
C GLN A 289 -9.29 -1.39 0.11
N ALA A 290 -9.80 -0.17 0.25
CA ALA A 290 -9.45 0.71 1.36
C ALA A 290 -9.83 0.10 2.72
N GLY A 291 -11.01 -0.54 2.81
CA GLY A 291 -11.46 -1.28 4.00
C GLY A 291 -10.57 -2.47 4.35
N ASN A 292 -10.04 -3.18 3.36
CA ASN A 292 -9.10 -4.28 3.53
C ASN A 292 -7.78 -3.85 4.18
N GLY A 293 -7.46 -2.56 4.12
CA GLY A 293 -6.33 -1.97 4.83
C GLY A 293 -6.36 -2.22 6.34
N ILE A 294 -7.54 -2.32 6.95
CA ILE A 294 -7.66 -2.64 8.37
C ILE A 294 -7.12 -4.04 8.65
N PHE A 295 -7.51 -5.03 7.86
CA PHE A 295 -7.11 -6.43 8.08
C PHE A 295 -5.64 -6.68 7.76
N ALA A 296 -5.11 -6.08 6.68
CA ALA A 296 -3.68 -6.15 6.36
C ALA A 296 -2.82 -5.52 7.48
N ARG A 297 -3.23 -4.39 8.04
CA ARG A 297 -2.54 -3.74 9.16
C ARG A 297 -2.69 -4.50 10.46
N GLN A 298 -3.86 -5.06 10.75
CA GLN A 298 -4.03 -5.98 11.89
C GLN A 298 -3.09 -7.18 11.78
N ALA A 299 -2.98 -7.79 10.60
CA ALA A 299 -2.09 -8.92 10.38
C ALA A 299 -0.62 -8.57 10.63
N LEU A 300 -0.15 -7.42 10.12
CA LEU A 300 1.20 -6.96 10.38
C LEU A 300 1.46 -6.74 11.87
N LEU A 301 0.59 -6.01 12.56
CA LEU A 301 0.72 -5.73 13.98
C LEU A 301 0.71 -7.02 14.80
N ALA A 302 -0.20 -7.94 14.50
CA ALA A 302 -0.29 -9.25 15.13
C ALA A 302 0.99 -10.06 14.97
N LEU A 303 1.52 -10.15 13.74
CA LEU A 303 2.74 -10.89 13.42
C LEU A 303 3.99 -10.25 14.06
N VAL A 304 4.11 -8.93 13.97
CA VAL A 304 5.30 -8.23 14.51
C VAL A 304 5.35 -8.27 16.04
N LEU A 305 4.20 -8.31 16.71
CA LEU A 305 4.13 -8.23 18.18
C LEU A 305 3.90 -9.56 18.90
N ASN A 306 3.63 -10.66 18.17
CA ASN A 306 3.44 -11.98 18.79
C ASN A 306 4.43 -13.00 18.21
N ARG A 307 5.25 -13.57 19.07
CA ARG A 307 6.24 -14.59 18.71
C ARG A 307 5.60 -15.88 18.22
N ASP A 308 4.59 -16.34 18.94
CA ASP A 308 3.93 -17.63 18.76
C ASP A 308 2.44 -17.37 18.42
N LEU A 309 2.20 -16.59 17.35
CA LEU A 309 0.86 -16.22 16.93
C LEU A 309 0.04 -17.46 16.55
N VAL A 310 -1.05 -17.68 17.26
CA VAL A 310 -2.06 -18.72 16.98
C VAL A 310 -3.39 -18.02 16.68
N LEU A 311 -3.97 -18.25 15.50
CA LEU A 311 -5.25 -17.71 15.04
C LEU A 311 -6.18 -18.83 14.54
#